data_77166e6110908a855b0b2408c9c99f01
#
_entry.id   77166e6110908a855b0b2408c9c99f01
#
_cell.length_a   1.000
_cell.length_b   1.000
_cell.length_c   1.000
_cell.angle_alpha   90.00
_cell.angle_beta   90.00
_cell.angle_gamma   90.00
#
_symmetry.space_group_name_H-M   'P 1'
#
loop_
_entity.id
_entity.type
_entity.pdbx_description
1 polymer ?
#
loop_
_entity_poly.entity_id
_entity_poly.type
_entity_poly.pdbx_seq_one_letter_code
_entity_poly.pdbx_strand_id
1 'polypeptide(L)'
;MAGLTKSDFDDAQIAGWNRDLEGRSAADRVRWVLEEFRGHAVLSTSFGIQSAVMLHLVTQIDPKIPVVFIDTGYLFPETYKFAEELSERLSLNLKIYNPAVTAARQEALNGKLWELGVEGLEKYGRLNKVEPMNRALRELEARVWITGLRREHSSTRETLPLIKRQNRILKFHPIIDWSDRKVFEYLKAHGLPYHPLWEQGYVSVGDVHSTTRFADGMKPEETRFSGLKRECGLHELSGEPDYMI
;
A
#
# COMPACT_ATOMS: atom_id res chain seq x y z
N MET A 1 18.74 -18.70 17.16
CA MET A 1 17.61 -18.31 16.31
C MET A 1 16.34 -18.61 17.10
N ALA A 2 15.77 -17.62 17.78
CA ALA A 2 14.51 -17.79 18.49
C ALA A 2 13.37 -17.73 17.45
N GLY A 3 12.68 -18.84 17.28
CA GLY A 3 11.52 -18.93 16.39
C GLY A 3 10.42 -17.99 16.87
N LEU A 4 10.00 -17.05 16.01
CA LEU A 4 8.82 -16.23 16.21
C LEU A 4 7.57 -17.12 16.17
N THR A 5 7.18 -17.62 17.32
CA THR A 5 5.95 -18.42 17.52
C THR A 5 4.88 -17.51 18.09
N LYS A 6 3.76 -17.35 17.39
CA LYS A 6 2.59 -16.49 17.65
C LYS A 6 2.86 -14.99 17.52
N SER A 7 1.87 -14.22 17.00
CA SER A 7 1.93 -12.75 17.03
C SER A 7 2.03 -12.32 18.50
N ASP A 8 3.02 -11.47 18.80
CA ASP A 8 3.30 -10.99 20.16
C ASP A 8 2.17 -10.11 20.75
N PHE A 9 1.07 -9.88 20.02
CA PHE A 9 -0.04 -9.02 20.41
C PHE A 9 -1.35 -9.80 20.43
N ASP A 10 -2.09 -9.73 21.51
CA ASP A 10 -3.43 -10.31 21.60
C ASP A 10 -4.51 -9.36 21.03
N ASP A 11 -5.71 -9.89 20.81
CA ASP A 11 -6.82 -9.13 20.22
C ASP A 11 -7.34 -8.05 21.17
N ALA A 12 -7.24 -8.24 22.49
CA ALA A 12 -7.65 -7.25 23.48
C ALA A 12 -6.73 -6.02 23.45
N GLN A 13 -5.42 -6.25 23.30
CA GLN A 13 -4.42 -5.21 23.15
C GLN A 13 -4.64 -4.39 21.87
N ILE A 14 -4.86 -5.08 20.72
CA ILE A 14 -5.16 -4.41 19.45
C ILE A 14 -6.45 -3.59 19.54
N ALA A 15 -7.49 -4.12 20.19
CA ALA A 15 -8.73 -3.39 20.42
C ALA A 15 -8.53 -2.17 21.34
N GLY A 16 -7.66 -2.28 22.35
CA GLY A 16 -7.24 -1.16 23.20
C GLY A 16 -6.60 -0.04 22.39
N TRP A 17 -5.58 -0.36 21.61
CA TRP A 17 -4.90 0.61 20.74
C TRP A 17 -5.84 1.29 19.73
N ASN A 18 -6.76 0.54 19.13
CA ASN A 18 -7.76 1.12 18.21
C ASN A 18 -8.60 2.18 18.94
N ARG A 19 -9.09 1.91 20.15
CA ARG A 19 -9.86 2.90 20.96
C ARG A 19 -9.02 4.12 21.30
N ASP A 20 -7.80 3.92 21.77
CA ASP A 20 -6.93 4.99 22.26
C ASP A 20 -6.46 5.93 21.13
N LEU A 21 -6.39 5.43 19.89
CA LEU A 21 -5.92 6.17 18.73
C LEU A 21 -7.06 6.79 17.89
N GLU A 22 -8.30 6.38 18.07
CA GLU A 22 -9.41 6.78 17.20
C GLU A 22 -9.60 8.30 17.13
N GLY A 23 -9.54 9.01 18.25
CA GLY A 23 -9.70 10.47 18.31
C GLY A 23 -8.41 11.27 18.04
N ARG A 24 -7.26 10.62 17.83
CA ARG A 24 -5.99 11.32 17.65
C ARG A 24 -5.80 11.81 16.22
N SER A 25 -4.97 12.85 16.06
CA SER A 25 -4.55 13.29 14.73
C SER A 25 -3.72 12.22 14.01
N ALA A 26 -3.70 12.25 12.68
CA ALA A 26 -2.88 11.30 11.90
C ALA A 26 -1.38 11.41 12.25
N ALA A 27 -0.89 12.61 12.52
CA ALA A 27 0.49 12.82 12.95
C ALA A 27 0.77 12.18 14.32
N ASP A 28 -0.15 12.29 15.28
CA ASP A 28 0.00 11.67 16.60
C ASP A 28 -0.11 10.15 16.53
N ARG A 29 -0.98 9.63 15.66
CA ARG A 29 -1.04 8.20 15.32
C ARG A 29 0.28 7.69 14.76
N VAL A 30 0.90 8.44 13.84
CA VAL A 30 2.22 8.08 13.26
C VAL A 30 3.31 8.15 14.33
N ARG A 31 3.34 9.19 15.17
CA ARG A 31 4.33 9.25 16.28
C ARG A 31 4.20 8.05 17.19
N TRP A 32 2.99 7.73 17.61
CA TRP A 32 2.73 6.58 18.46
C TRP A 32 3.24 5.27 17.86
N VAL A 33 2.91 4.96 16.60
CA VAL A 33 3.33 3.69 15.97
C VAL A 33 4.84 3.61 15.79
N LEU A 34 5.51 4.72 15.50
CA LEU A 34 6.97 4.77 15.35
C LEU A 34 7.70 4.65 16.68
N GLU A 35 7.09 5.09 17.78
CA GLU A 35 7.62 4.89 19.14
C GLU A 35 7.42 3.45 19.61
N GLU A 36 6.21 2.91 19.48
CA GLU A 36 5.83 1.57 19.92
C GLU A 36 6.59 0.47 19.16
N PHE A 37 6.82 0.68 17.84
CA PHE A 37 7.47 -0.29 16.95
C PHE A 37 8.83 0.19 16.43
N ARG A 38 9.58 0.89 17.28
CA ARG A 38 10.85 1.51 16.89
C ARG A 38 11.79 0.52 16.21
N GLY A 39 12.20 0.84 14.98
CA GLY A 39 13.08 -0.01 14.17
C GLY A 39 12.40 -1.18 13.46
N HIS A 40 11.09 -1.40 13.69
CA HIS A 40 10.32 -2.49 13.10
C HIS A 40 9.06 -2.01 12.35
N ALA A 41 9.00 -0.72 12.03
CA ALA A 41 7.95 -0.14 11.21
C ALA A 41 8.42 0.03 9.77
N VAL A 42 7.56 -0.26 8.80
CA VAL A 42 7.77 0.03 7.38
C VAL A 42 6.57 0.79 6.83
N LEU A 43 6.81 1.72 5.92
CA LEU A 43 5.78 2.37 5.11
C LEU A 43 5.78 1.73 3.72
N SER A 44 4.61 1.39 3.16
CA SER A 44 4.53 1.02 1.75
C SER A 44 3.91 2.12 0.90
N THR A 45 4.35 2.20 -0.34
CA THR A 45 3.77 3.08 -1.35
C THR A 45 3.66 2.37 -2.69
N SER A 46 2.63 2.68 -3.47
CA SER A 46 2.54 2.35 -4.90
C SER A 46 2.79 3.56 -5.78
N PHE A 47 3.21 4.68 -5.19
CA PHE A 47 3.27 5.98 -5.87
C PHE A 47 2.00 6.31 -6.66
N GLY A 48 0.84 5.94 -6.11
CA GLY A 48 -0.47 6.26 -6.70
C GLY A 48 -0.83 7.74 -6.60
N ILE A 49 -2.05 8.10 -7.04
CA ILE A 49 -2.49 9.48 -7.26
C ILE A 49 -2.20 10.44 -6.09
N GLN A 50 -2.41 10.01 -4.86
CA GLN A 50 -2.30 10.85 -3.66
C GLN A 50 -1.22 10.33 -2.69
N SER A 51 -0.28 9.51 -3.17
CA SER A 51 0.73 8.86 -2.33
C SER A 51 1.64 9.83 -1.58
N ALA A 52 1.86 11.03 -2.10
CA ALA A 52 2.68 12.07 -1.48
C ALA A 52 2.22 12.43 -0.06
N VAL A 53 0.93 12.26 0.27
CA VAL A 53 0.39 12.50 1.61
C VAL A 53 1.09 11.62 2.65
N MET A 54 1.04 10.30 2.45
CA MET A 54 1.60 9.36 3.43
C MET A 54 3.12 9.41 3.48
N LEU A 55 3.75 9.56 2.31
CA LEU A 55 5.19 9.72 2.22
C LEU A 55 5.64 10.92 3.03
N HIS A 56 5.06 12.10 2.81
CA HIS A 56 5.39 13.30 3.55
C HIS A 56 5.03 13.17 5.05
N LEU A 57 3.81 12.77 5.39
CA LEU A 57 3.35 12.70 6.78
C LEU A 57 4.25 11.83 7.65
N VAL A 58 4.69 10.68 7.14
CA VAL A 58 5.49 9.72 7.91
C VAL A 58 6.95 10.15 7.94
N THR A 59 7.52 10.59 6.82
CA THR A 59 8.95 10.97 6.76
C THR A 59 9.27 12.29 7.45
N GLN A 60 8.29 13.17 7.66
CA GLN A 60 8.45 14.34 8.54
C GLN A 60 8.66 13.95 10.01
N ILE A 61 8.25 12.75 10.41
CA ILE A 61 8.38 12.26 11.79
C ILE A 61 9.59 11.33 11.90
N ASP A 62 9.76 10.40 10.96
CA ASP A 62 10.93 9.53 10.85
C ASP A 62 11.47 9.52 9.40
N PRO A 63 12.46 10.37 9.10
CA PRO A 63 13.07 10.42 7.76
C PRO A 63 13.81 9.14 7.35
N LYS A 64 14.10 8.25 8.30
CA LYS A 64 14.86 7.02 8.06
C LYS A 64 13.98 5.79 7.90
N ILE A 65 12.66 5.91 8.07
CA ILE A 65 11.75 4.77 7.92
C ILE A 65 11.94 4.10 6.56
N PRO A 66 12.05 2.77 6.48
CA PRO A 66 12.05 2.07 5.20
C PRO A 66 10.72 2.29 4.46
N VAL A 67 10.80 2.80 3.23
CA VAL A 67 9.65 2.99 2.34
C VAL A 67 9.69 1.88 1.28
N VAL A 68 8.79 0.92 1.38
CA VAL A 68 8.72 -0.23 0.48
C VAL A 68 7.91 0.12 -0.76
N PHE A 69 8.52 -0.06 -1.91
CA PHE A 69 7.89 0.07 -3.23
C PHE A 69 7.96 -1.28 -3.95
N ILE A 70 6.81 -1.80 -4.36
CA ILE A 70 6.74 -3.01 -5.18
C ILE A 70 6.69 -2.59 -6.65
N ASP A 71 7.79 -2.81 -7.34
CA ASP A 71 7.87 -2.61 -8.79
C ASP A 71 7.55 -3.92 -9.52
N THR A 72 6.37 -3.98 -10.10
CA THR A 72 5.88 -5.15 -10.83
C THR A 72 6.48 -5.30 -12.23
N GLY A 73 7.16 -4.26 -12.74
CA GLY A 73 7.61 -4.18 -14.12
C GLY A 73 6.51 -3.80 -15.12
N TYR A 74 5.30 -3.47 -14.63
CA TYR A 74 4.13 -3.12 -15.45
C TYR A 74 3.54 -1.75 -15.11
N LEU A 75 4.28 -0.92 -14.38
CA LEU A 75 3.81 0.42 -14.00
C LEU A 75 3.90 1.40 -15.17
N PHE A 76 3.15 2.48 -15.08
CA PHE A 76 3.25 3.58 -16.04
C PHE A 76 4.62 4.27 -15.97
N PRO A 77 5.16 4.76 -17.10
CA PRO A 77 6.38 5.58 -17.09
C PRO A 77 6.28 6.79 -16.16
N GLU A 78 5.09 7.39 -16.08
CA GLU A 78 4.79 8.51 -15.17
C GLU A 78 4.92 8.11 -13.70
N THR A 79 4.55 6.88 -13.35
CA THR A 79 4.71 6.36 -11.97
C THR A 79 6.19 6.24 -11.60
N TYR A 80 7.04 5.73 -12.49
CA TYR A 80 8.48 5.66 -12.26
C TYR A 80 9.10 7.06 -12.07
N LYS A 81 8.77 8.01 -12.96
CA LYS A 81 9.26 9.39 -12.86
C LYS A 81 8.79 10.07 -11.57
N PHE A 82 7.54 9.87 -11.20
CA PHE A 82 6.96 10.39 -9.97
C PHE A 82 7.59 9.77 -8.71
N ALA A 83 7.96 8.49 -8.77
CA ALA A 83 8.66 7.82 -7.70
C ALA A 83 10.06 8.42 -7.49
N GLU A 84 10.82 8.67 -8.54
CA GLU A 84 12.13 9.33 -8.46
C GLU A 84 11.99 10.76 -7.92
N GLU A 85 11.08 11.56 -8.47
CA GLU A 85 10.82 12.94 -8.01
C GLU A 85 10.49 13.01 -6.53
N LEU A 86 9.55 12.19 -6.05
CA LEU A 86 9.18 12.17 -4.63
C LEU A 86 10.29 11.60 -3.74
N SER A 87 11.03 10.62 -4.23
CA SER A 87 12.15 10.04 -3.48
C SER A 87 13.26 11.06 -3.25
N GLU A 88 13.61 11.82 -4.28
CA GLU A 88 14.59 12.90 -4.18
C GLU A 88 14.06 14.02 -3.28
N ARG A 89 12.86 14.52 -3.56
CA ARG A 89 12.24 15.65 -2.86
C ARG A 89 12.06 15.40 -1.35
N LEU A 90 11.67 14.18 -0.96
CA LEU A 90 11.42 13.80 0.43
C LEU A 90 12.58 13.03 1.05
N SER A 91 13.69 12.84 0.32
CA SER A 91 14.87 12.07 0.75
C SER A 91 14.48 10.69 1.29
N LEU A 92 13.65 9.95 0.54
CA LEU A 92 13.08 8.68 0.99
C LEU A 92 14.14 7.59 1.18
N ASN A 93 14.09 6.84 2.27
CA ASN A 93 14.80 5.58 2.41
C ASN A 93 14.08 4.47 1.61
N LEU A 94 14.06 4.64 0.28
CA LEU A 94 13.33 3.77 -0.64
C LEU A 94 13.94 2.38 -0.73
N LYS A 95 13.08 1.36 -0.62
CA LYS A 95 13.41 -0.06 -0.78
C LYS A 95 12.53 -0.63 -1.89
N ILE A 96 13.13 -0.86 -3.05
CA ILE A 96 12.43 -1.39 -4.23
C ILE A 96 12.49 -2.92 -4.21
N TYR A 97 11.33 -3.55 -4.32
CA TYR A 97 11.20 -5.00 -4.41
C TYR A 97 10.49 -5.40 -5.69
N ASN A 98 11.11 -6.28 -6.45
CA ASN A 98 10.57 -6.80 -7.70
C ASN A 98 10.09 -8.25 -7.53
N PRO A 99 9.20 -8.75 -8.39
CA PRO A 99 8.93 -10.18 -8.49
C PRO A 99 10.22 -10.98 -8.71
N ALA A 100 10.27 -12.20 -8.19
CA ALA A 100 11.44 -13.07 -8.35
C ALA A 100 11.72 -13.44 -9.82
N VAL A 101 10.70 -13.35 -10.68
CA VAL A 101 10.78 -13.59 -12.12
C VAL A 101 10.39 -12.32 -12.86
N THR A 102 11.20 -11.88 -13.81
CA THR A 102 10.92 -10.67 -14.59
C THR A 102 9.61 -10.76 -15.37
N ALA A 103 8.98 -9.60 -15.63
CA ALA A 103 7.75 -9.48 -16.39
C ALA A 103 7.83 -10.22 -17.74
N ALA A 104 8.87 -9.98 -18.52
CA ALA A 104 9.08 -10.64 -19.82
C ALA A 104 9.15 -12.17 -19.70
N ARG A 105 9.84 -12.70 -18.68
CA ARG A 105 9.93 -14.15 -18.49
C ARG A 105 8.59 -14.74 -18.00
N GLN A 106 7.85 -14.03 -17.17
CA GLN A 106 6.52 -14.46 -16.74
C GLN A 106 5.58 -14.59 -17.94
N GLU A 107 5.54 -13.59 -18.83
CA GLU A 107 4.71 -13.60 -20.03
C GLU A 107 5.11 -14.73 -21.00
N ALA A 108 6.41 -14.95 -21.19
CA ALA A 108 6.88 -16.02 -22.06
C ALA A 108 6.46 -17.42 -21.57
N LEU A 109 6.42 -17.63 -20.26
CA LEU A 109 6.11 -18.93 -19.66
C LEU A 109 4.63 -19.16 -19.36
N ASN A 110 3.88 -18.11 -19.01
CA ASN A 110 2.50 -18.22 -18.53
C ASN A 110 1.50 -17.43 -19.38
N GLY A 111 1.95 -16.69 -20.38
CA GLY A 111 1.12 -15.68 -21.06
C GLY A 111 0.82 -14.49 -20.14
N LYS A 112 -0.09 -13.65 -20.57
CA LYS A 112 -0.56 -12.50 -19.81
C LYS A 112 -1.61 -12.94 -18.78
N LEU A 113 -1.18 -13.16 -17.55
CA LEU A 113 -2.03 -13.69 -16.49
C LEU A 113 -3.32 -12.88 -16.27
N TRP A 114 -3.28 -11.56 -16.48
CA TRP A 114 -4.47 -10.69 -16.32
C TRP A 114 -5.54 -10.91 -17.41
N GLU A 115 -5.23 -11.61 -18.50
CA GLU A 115 -6.19 -11.99 -19.56
C GLU A 115 -6.86 -13.35 -19.27
N LEU A 116 -6.42 -14.06 -18.22
CA LEU A 116 -6.90 -15.40 -17.85
C LEU A 116 -8.00 -15.38 -16.77
N GLY A 117 -8.79 -14.29 -16.71
CA GLY A 117 -9.90 -14.16 -15.76
C GLY A 117 -9.45 -14.01 -14.30
N VAL A 118 -10.35 -14.35 -13.38
CA VAL A 118 -10.14 -14.12 -11.93
C VAL A 118 -8.94 -14.91 -11.39
N GLU A 119 -8.82 -16.19 -11.74
CA GLU A 119 -7.70 -17.05 -11.30
C GLU A 119 -6.36 -16.52 -11.79
N GLY A 120 -6.30 -16.03 -13.04
CA GLY A 120 -5.12 -15.39 -13.59
C GLY A 120 -4.74 -14.11 -12.85
N LEU A 121 -5.73 -13.26 -12.52
CA LEU A 121 -5.53 -12.06 -11.72
C LEU A 121 -5.04 -12.37 -10.30
N GLU A 122 -5.55 -13.42 -9.67
CA GLU A 122 -5.09 -13.86 -8.36
C GLU A 122 -3.65 -14.37 -8.40
N LYS A 123 -3.32 -15.21 -9.40
CA LYS A 123 -1.95 -15.68 -9.62
C LYS A 123 -1.01 -14.51 -9.87
N TYR A 124 -1.43 -13.54 -10.71
CA TYR A 124 -0.67 -12.31 -10.94
C TYR A 124 -0.42 -11.55 -9.64
N GLY A 125 -1.45 -11.33 -8.84
CA GLY A 125 -1.36 -10.63 -7.56
C GLY A 125 -0.39 -11.30 -6.59
N ARG A 126 -0.48 -12.64 -6.49
CA ARG A 126 0.44 -13.42 -5.63
C ARG A 126 1.90 -13.27 -6.06
N LEU A 127 2.19 -13.46 -7.35
CA LEU A 127 3.57 -13.45 -7.87
C LEU A 127 4.18 -12.03 -7.90
N ASN A 128 3.39 -11.03 -8.26
CA ASN A 128 3.93 -9.70 -8.55
C ASN A 128 3.75 -8.68 -7.41
N LYS A 129 2.95 -9.00 -6.38
CA LYS A 129 2.67 -8.06 -5.30
C LYS A 129 2.81 -8.68 -3.91
N VAL A 130 2.13 -9.80 -3.66
CA VAL A 130 2.10 -10.42 -2.32
C VAL A 130 3.46 -11.01 -1.96
N GLU A 131 4.05 -11.81 -2.84
CA GLU A 131 5.38 -12.40 -2.61
C GLU A 131 6.45 -11.35 -2.35
N PRO A 132 6.69 -10.35 -3.23
CA PRO A 132 7.72 -9.36 -2.98
C PRO A 132 7.44 -8.52 -1.72
N MET A 133 6.18 -8.23 -1.39
CA MET A 133 5.85 -7.54 -0.15
C MET A 133 6.16 -8.38 1.09
N ASN A 134 5.79 -9.66 1.08
CA ASN A 134 6.11 -10.57 2.19
C ASN A 134 7.63 -10.72 2.37
N ARG A 135 8.38 -10.76 1.29
CA ARG A 135 9.85 -10.77 1.32
C ARG A 135 10.40 -9.49 1.93
N ALA A 136 9.90 -8.34 1.50
CA ALA A 136 10.27 -7.04 2.08
C ALA A 136 10.01 -6.99 3.59
N LEU A 137 8.83 -7.41 4.03
CA LEU A 137 8.47 -7.43 5.46
C LEU A 137 9.38 -8.34 6.29
N ARG A 138 9.78 -9.49 5.75
CA ARG A 138 10.71 -10.40 6.42
C ARG A 138 12.13 -9.84 6.50
N GLU A 139 12.67 -9.35 5.37
CA GLU A 139 14.04 -8.83 5.29
C GLU A 139 14.24 -7.56 6.13
N LEU A 140 13.18 -6.75 6.26
CA LEU A 140 13.17 -5.55 7.07
C LEU A 140 12.74 -5.80 8.53
N GLU A 141 12.52 -7.05 8.91
CA GLU A 141 12.07 -7.47 10.26
C GLU A 141 10.86 -6.66 10.75
N ALA A 142 9.93 -6.38 9.82
CA ALA A 142 8.77 -5.55 10.08
C ALA A 142 7.80 -6.23 11.05
N ARG A 143 7.38 -5.52 12.10
CA ARG A 143 6.29 -5.90 13.01
C ARG A 143 5.01 -5.09 12.73
N VAL A 144 5.17 -3.93 12.13
CA VAL A 144 4.05 -3.10 11.68
C VAL A 144 4.27 -2.57 10.27
N TRP A 145 3.22 -2.64 9.48
CA TRP A 145 3.15 -2.16 8.11
C TRP A 145 2.18 -0.98 8.01
N ILE A 146 2.74 0.22 7.82
CA ILE A 146 1.98 1.47 7.65
C ILE A 146 1.50 1.58 6.20
N THR A 147 0.23 1.89 6.01
CA THR A 147 -0.38 2.05 4.68
C THR A 147 -1.26 3.28 4.60
N GLY A 148 -1.49 3.80 3.39
CA GLY A 148 -2.35 4.95 3.12
C GLY A 148 -3.81 4.58 2.84
N LEU A 149 -4.34 3.47 3.37
CA LEU A 149 -5.73 3.09 3.16
C LEU A 149 -6.69 4.06 3.85
N ARG A 150 -7.82 4.33 3.18
CA ARG A 150 -8.91 5.18 3.68
C ARG A 150 -10.26 4.48 3.50
N ARG A 151 -11.18 4.68 4.44
CA ARG A 151 -12.54 4.09 4.36
C ARG A 151 -13.30 4.61 3.14
N GLU A 152 -13.20 5.89 2.86
CA GLU A 152 -13.92 6.56 1.77
C GLU A 152 -13.59 5.98 0.37
N HIS A 153 -12.41 5.39 0.20
CA HIS A 153 -11.98 4.87 -1.10
C HIS A 153 -12.65 3.56 -1.52
N SER A 154 -13.35 2.87 -0.61
CA SER A 154 -13.94 1.56 -0.92
C SER A 154 -15.01 1.16 0.08
N SER A 155 -16.15 0.68 -0.41
CA SER A 155 -17.17 0.02 0.41
C SER A 155 -16.60 -1.17 1.20
N THR A 156 -15.62 -1.88 0.64
CA THR A 156 -14.93 -2.99 1.33
C THR A 156 -14.10 -2.54 2.54
N ARG A 157 -13.88 -1.23 2.71
CA ARG A 157 -13.06 -0.64 3.78
C ARG A 157 -13.85 0.11 4.84
N GLU A 158 -15.18 0.22 4.72
CA GLU A 158 -16.02 1.00 5.64
C GLU A 158 -15.80 0.64 7.12
N THR A 159 -15.60 -0.63 7.41
CA THR A 159 -15.38 -1.15 8.76
C THR A 159 -13.91 -1.38 9.11
N LEU A 160 -12.98 -0.96 8.24
CA LEU A 160 -11.54 -1.19 8.45
C LEU A 160 -11.07 -0.39 9.69
N PRO A 161 -10.45 -1.07 10.69
CA PRO A 161 -9.91 -0.39 11.87
C PRO A 161 -8.58 0.32 11.57
N LEU A 162 -8.13 1.19 12.47
CA LEU A 162 -6.81 1.81 12.43
C LEU A 162 -5.68 0.78 12.44
N ILE A 163 -5.81 -0.22 13.31
CA ILE A 163 -4.86 -1.33 13.44
C ILE A 163 -5.60 -2.63 13.19
N LYS A 164 -5.05 -3.45 12.31
CA LYS A 164 -5.55 -4.78 12.02
C LYS A 164 -4.39 -5.77 11.98
N ARG A 165 -4.58 -6.95 12.58
CA ARG A 165 -3.65 -8.06 12.40
C ARG A 165 -3.77 -8.61 10.98
N GLN A 166 -2.63 -8.83 10.33
CA GLN A 166 -2.51 -9.58 9.09
C GLN A 166 -1.35 -10.57 9.23
N ASN A 167 -1.69 -11.85 9.33
CA ASN A 167 -0.72 -12.90 9.64
C ASN A 167 0.07 -12.58 10.92
N ARG A 168 1.40 -12.40 10.83
CA ARG A 168 2.29 -12.16 11.97
C ARG A 168 2.59 -10.68 12.23
N ILE A 169 2.08 -9.78 11.40
CA ILE A 169 2.33 -8.34 11.50
C ILE A 169 1.03 -7.58 11.76
N LEU A 170 1.18 -6.32 12.15
CA LEU A 170 0.08 -5.39 12.25
C LEU A 170 0.04 -4.50 11.00
N LYS A 171 -1.11 -4.32 10.40
CA LYS A 171 -1.37 -3.23 9.45
C LYS A 171 -1.87 -2.02 10.20
N PHE A 172 -1.31 -0.87 9.87
CA PHE A 172 -1.65 0.41 10.48
C PHE A 172 -2.05 1.44 9.44
N HIS A 173 -3.20 2.08 9.65
CA HIS A 173 -3.85 2.98 8.69
C HIS A 173 -4.06 4.37 9.30
N PRO A 174 -3.02 5.22 9.46
CA PRO A 174 -3.11 6.46 10.24
C PRO A 174 -4.08 7.49 9.67
N ILE A 175 -4.38 7.45 8.37
CA ILE A 175 -5.32 8.35 7.68
C ILE A 175 -6.64 7.66 7.29
N ILE A 176 -7.01 6.59 7.97
CA ILE A 176 -8.18 5.75 7.63
C ILE A 176 -9.50 6.53 7.55
N ASP A 177 -9.62 7.58 8.33
CA ASP A 177 -10.76 8.49 8.47
C ASP A 177 -10.64 9.78 7.64
N TRP A 178 -9.61 9.91 6.79
CA TRP A 178 -9.45 11.09 5.96
C TRP A 178 -10.34 11.02 4.72
N SER A 179 -11.06 12.13 4.48
CA SER A 179 -11.80 12.35 3.24
C SER A 179 -10.87 12.82 2.11
N ASP A 180 -11.36 12.73 0.87
CA ASP A 180 -10.66 13.28 -0.31
C ASP A 180 -10.40 14.79 -0.15
N ARG A 181 -11.35 15.51 0.45
CA ARG A 181 -11.18 16.92 0.79
C ARG A 181 -10.00 17.14 1.73
N LYS A 182 -9.87 16.35 2.80
CA LYS A 182 -8.77 16.48 3.75
C LYS A 182 -7.43 16.15 3.14
N VAL A 183 -7.38 15.15 2.25
CA VAL A 183 -6.19 14.82 1.47
C VAL A 183 -5.80 15.98 0.55
N PHE A 184 -6.76 16.56 -0.17
CA PHE A 184 -6.51 17.74 -1.03
C PHE A 184 -5.98 18.93 -0.22
N GLU A 185 -6.62 19.25 0.89
CA GLU A 185 -6.19 20.33 1.80
C GLU A 185 -4.75 20.11 2.30
N TYR A 186 -4.40 18.88 2.64
CA TYR A 186 -3.06 18.52 3.08
C TYR A 186 -2.02 18.68 1.97
N LEU A 187 -2.29 18.14 0.77
CA LEU A 187 -1.39 18.27 -0.39
C LEU A 187 -1.15 19.74 -0.71
N LYS A 188 -2.22 20.54 -0.73
CA LYS A 188 -2.14 21.99 -1.00
C LYS A 188 -1.34 22.74 0.08
N ALA A 189 -1.60 22.45 1.36
CA ALA A 189 -0.93 23.13 2.47
C ALA A 189 0.58 22.89 2.50
N HIS A 190 1.02 21.71 2.03
CA HIS A 190 2.44 21.32 2.00
C HIS A 190 3.07 21.43 0.59
N GLY A 191 2.34 21.98 -0.38
CA GLY A 191 2.80 22.14 -1.75
C GLY A 191 3.19 20.81 -2.42
N LEU A 192 2.53 19.70 -2.06
CA LEU A 192 2.84 18.37 -2.55
C LEU A 192 2.12 18.07 -3.87
N PRO A 193 2.77 17.37 -4.81
CA PRO A 193 2.17 17.08 -6.11
C PRO A 193 1.18 15.91 -6.02
N TYR A 194 0.20 15.93 -6.93
CA TYR A 194 -0.50 14.73 -7.37
C TYR A 194 0.34 13.96 -8.39
N HIS A 195 0.06 12.69 -8.55
CA HIS A 195 0.64 11.90 -9.65
C HIS A 195 0.27 12.53 -11.02
N PRO A 196 1.20 12.61 -12.00
CA PRO A 196 0.96 13.30 -13.28
C PRO A 196 -0.27 12.80 -14.07
N LEU A 197 -0.62 11.53 -13.93
CA LEU A 197 -1.81 10.97 -14.59
C LEU A 197 -3.14 11.51 -14.02
N TRP A 198 -3.13 12.19 -12.86
CA TRP A 198 -4.32 12.86 -12.34
C TRP A 198 -4.87 13.89 -13.31
N GLU A 199 -4.02 14.72 -13.88
CA GLU A 199 -4.40 15.72 -14.87
C GLU A 199 -4.90 15.12 -16.19
N GLN A 200 -4.58 13.85 -16.41
CA GLN A 200 -5.05 13.08 -17.57
C GLN A 200 -6.36 12.32 -17.28
N GLY A 201 -7.00 12.53 -16.11
CA GLY A 201 -8.28 11.96 -15.75
C GLY A 201 -8.21 10.55 -15.14
N TYR A 202 -7.05 10.16 -14.59
CA TYR A 202 -6.95 8.93 -13.81
C TYR A 202 -7.22 9.20 -12.32
N VAL A 203 -8.21 8.55 -11.75
CA VAL A 203 -8.56 8.67 -10.31
C VAL A 203 -7.88 7.63 -9.44
N SER A 204 -7.35 6.57 -10.04
CA SER A 204 -6.54 5.53 -9.40
C SER A 204 -5.50 5.03 -10.38
N VAL A 205 -4.28 4.75 -9.91
CA VAL A 205 -3.16 4.27 -10.75
C VAL A 205 -2.52 3.05 -10.11
N GLY A 206 -2.18 2.09 -10.93
CA GLY A 206 -1.40 0.88 -10.62
C GLY A 206 -0.73 0.36 -11.87
N ASP A 207 -0.78 -0.96 -12.14
CA ASP A 207 -0.21 -1.52 -13.37
C ASP A 207 -1.01 -1.06 -14.59
N VAL A 208 -0.32 -0.84 -15.72
CA VAL A 208 -0.91 -0.35 -16.99
C VAL A 208 -2.11 -1.20 -17.42
N HIS A 209 -1.94 -2.53 -17.42
CA HIS A 209 -2.99 -3.47 -17.83
C HIS A 209 -4.21 -3.54 -16.91
N SER A 210 -4.12 -3.03 -15.68
CA SER A 210 -5.20 -3.07 -14.68
C SER A 210 -5.77 -1.69 -14.35
N THR A 211 -5.40 -0.67 -15.11
CA THR A 211 -5.79 0.73 -14.85
C THR A 211 -6.47 1.32 -16.06
N THR A 212 -7.66 1.87 -15.87
CA THR A 212 -8.42 2.56 -16.91
C THR A 212 -8.67 4.01 -16.49
N ARG A 213 -8.61 4.92 -17.47
CA ARG A 213 -8.98 6.33 -17.26
C ARG A 213 -10.45 6.41 -16.85
N PHE A 214 -10.76 7.31 -15.92
CA PHE A 214 -12.14 7.59 -15.53
C PHE A 214 -12.89 8.24 -16.70
N ALA A 215 -14.09 7.73 -16.98
CA ALA A 215 -14.97 8.25 -18.01
C ALA A 215 -16.36 8.54 -17.42
N ASP A 216 -17.14 9.40 -18.10
CA ASP A 216 -18.48 9.74 -17.67
C ASP A 216 -19.36 8.50 -17.54
N GLY A 217 -20.07 8.39 -16.43
CA GLY A 217 -20.93 7.24 -16.11
C GLY A 217 -20.23 6.07 -15.43
N MET A 218 -18.90 6.06 -15.33
CA MET A 218 -18.15 5.05 -14.56
C MET A 218 -18.17 5.36 -13.07
N LYS A 219 -18.14 4.32 -12.24
CA LYS A 219 -17.78 4.47 -10.83
C LYS A 219 -16.25 4.44 -10.67
N PRO A 220 -15.67 5.17 -9.71
CA PRO A 220 -14.22 5.14 -9.47
C PRO A 220 -13.65 3.73 -9.30
N GLU A 221 -14.47 2.82 -8.81
CA GLU A 221 -14.14 1.41 -8.60
C GLU A 221 -13.88 0.65 -9.89
N GLU A 222 -14.57 1.01 -10.96
CA GLU A 222 -14.48 0.36 -12.27
C GLU A 222 -13.21 0.72 -13.04
N THR A 223 -12.47 1.75 -12.56
CA THR A 223 -11.20 2.14 -13.15
C THR A 223 -10.05 1.15 -12.85
N ARG A 224 -10.32 0.12 -12.03
CA ARG A 224 -9.35 -0.91 -11.71
C ARG A 224 -9.86 -2.30 -12.10
N PHE A 225 -8.98 -3.10 -12.74
CA PHE A 225 -9.25 -4.49 -13.15
C PHE A 225 -10.56 -4.65 -13.93
N SER A 226 -10.98 -3.62 -14.69
CA SER A 226 -12.26 -3.59 -15.43
C SER A 226 -13.47 -3.94 -14.55
N GLY A 227 -13.42 -3.57 -13.26
CA GLY A 227 -14.48 -3.87 -12.29
C GLY A 227 -14.52 -5.32 -11.78
N LEU A 228 -13.68 -6.23 -12.29
CA LEU A 228 -13.68 -7.64 -11.88
C LEU A 228 -13.12 -7.85 -10.48
N LYS A 229 -12.19 -6.99 -10.08
CA LYS A 229 -11.53 -7.03 -8.77
C LYS A 229 -11.17 -5.63 -8.34
N ARG A 230 -11.46 -5.27 -7.08
CA ARG A 230 -11.14 -3.94 -6.60
C ARG A 230 -9.76 -3.84 -5.97
N GLU A 231 -9.40 -4.84 -5.19
CA GLU A 231 -8.15 -4.86 -4.44
C GLU A 231 -7.06 -5.62 -5.23
N CYS A 232 -5.84 -5.13 -5.13
CA CYS A 232 -4.70 -5.72 -5.85
C CYS A 232 -4.07 -6.96 -5.17
N GLY A 233 -4.78 -7.59 -4.25
CA GLY A 233 -4.29 -8.72 -3.45
C GLY A 233 -3.46 -8.33 -2.23
N LEU A 234 -2.68 -7.24 -2.26
CA LEU A 234 -1.87 -6.75 -1.13
C LEU A 234 -2.72 -6.43 0.12
N HIS A 235 -3.95 -6.00 -0.08
CA HIS A 235 -4.84 -5.55 0.99
C HIS A 235 -6.02 -6.49 1.22
N GLU A 236 -6.12 -7.56 0.43
CA GLU A 236 -7.14 -8.59 0.65
C GLU A 236 -6.84 -9.40 1.91
N LEU A 237 -7.93 -9.85 2.52
CA LEU A 237 -7.89 -10.79 3.62
C LEU A 237 -7.64 -12.20 3.04
N SER A 238 -6.42 -12.49 2.62
CA SER A 238 -6.08 -13.86 2.28
C SER A 238 -5.89 -14.64 3.57
N GLY A 239 -6.88 -15.43 3.93
CA GLY A 239 -6.80 -16.43 4.98
C GLY A 239 -6.00 -17.66 4.54
N GLU A 240 -4.91 -17.48 3.80
CA GLU A 240 -4.06 -18.61 3.42
C GLU A 240 -2.77 -18.63 4.24
N PRO A 241 -2.35 -19.83 4.69
CA PRO A 241 -1.17 -19.98 5.52
C PRO A 241 0.11 -19.62 4.77
N ASP A 242 1.12 -19.21 5.56
CA ASP A 242 2.50 -19.02 5.12
C ASP A 242 2.92 -20.15 4.16
N TYR A 243 3.11 -19.81 2.88
CA TYR A 243 3.91 -20.67 2.04
C TYR A 243 5.37 -20.52 2.48
N MET A 244 5.79 -21.40 3.37
CA MET A 244 7.22 -21.72 3.50
C MET A 244 7.66 -22.40 2.21
N ILE A 245 8.58 -21.80 1.52
CA ILE A 245 9.50 -22.47 0.62
C ILE A 245 10.83 -22.57 1.34
#